data_9eec14cfbc27d3900f0a9ef9ee3d9d8b
#
_entry.id   9eec14cfbc27d3900f0a9ef9ee3d9d8b
#
_cell.length_a   1.000
_cell.length_b   1.000
_cell.length_c   1.000
_cell.angle_alpha   90.00
_cell.angle_beta   90.00
_cell.angle_gamma   90.00
#
_symmetry.space_group_name_H-M   'P 1'
#
loop_
_entity.id
_entity.type
_entity.pdbx_description
1 polymer ?
#
loop_
_entity_poly.entity_id
_entity_poly.type
_entity_poly.pdbx_seq_one_letter_code
_entity_poly.pdbx_strand_id
1 'polypeptide(L)'
;MIKKIISFAICAFIFCLAACENEPPSIRNPIYNIVSYEDGSYLGNKGGIFLSVHFILYDENGREDIGDISLINTDYGYCWNLKNEDLEITKWGDEVYYGYSFFEYDNAESVLLGNYIIRVCDKVGNIVDSGFLVEVENYSKSIYKFDFPEYEISVKDNRKEIEIKKMKYLSCEVKFPRNLAYFKNSRKKFENEERIILSDKGLEPNTLISFRINAEPDGKLIYFLKNFRVQNEIK
;
A
#
# COMPACT_ATOMS: atom_id res chain seq x y z
N MET A 1 27.47 -3.52 -59.78
CA MET A 1 26.13 -3.24 -59.19
C MET A 1 25.93 -4.04 -57.89
N ILE A 2 26.14 -5.32 -57.86
CA ILE A 2 25.91 -6.18 -56.67
C ILE A 2 26.70 -5.70 -55.43
N LYS A 3 27.96 -5.29 -55.52
CA LYS A 3 28.76 -4.81 -54.38
C LYS A 3 28.18 -3.55 -53.72
N LYS A 4 27.55 -2.63 -54.48
CA LYS A 4 26.88 -1.45 -53.93
C LYS A 4 25.58 -1.78 -53.21
N ILE A 5 24.85 -2.78 -53.68
CA ILE A 5 23.61 -3.23 -53.05
C ILE A 5 23.92 -3.92 -51.73
N ILE A 6 24.95 -4.77 -51.67
CA ILE A 6 25.41 -5.41 -50.44
C ILE A 6 25.86 -4.40 -49.39
N SER A 7 26.66 -3.37 -49.84
CA SER A 7 27.11 -2.32 -48.92
C SER A 7 25.97 -1.51 -48.36
N PHE A 8 24.94 -1.17 -49.14
CA PHE A 8 23.75 -0.47 -48.70
C PHE A 8 22.90 -1.32 -47.74
N ALA A 9 22.75 -2.64 -48.02
CA ALA A 9 22.02 -3.53 -47.15
C ALA A 9 22.72 -3.73 -45.77
N ILE A 10 24.06 -3.78 -45.75
CA ILE A 10 24.83 -3.86 -44.51
C ILE A 10 24.72 -2.55 -43.72
N CYS A 11 24.81 -1.38 -44.35
CA CYS A 11 24.60 -0.10 -43.68
C CYS A 11 23.19 0.04 -43.13
N ALA A 12 22.15 -0.33 -43.88
CA ALA A 12 20.75 -0.33 -43.40
C ALA A 12 20.55 -1.27 -42.22
N PHE A 13 21.17 -2.43 -42.26
CA PHE A 13 21.10 -3.41 -41.14
C PHE A 13 21.80 -2.88 -39.87
N ILE A 14 22.96 -2.20 -40.03
CA ILE A 14 23.65 -1.59 -38.88
C ILE A 14 22.83 -0.42 -38.32
N PHE A 15 22.18 0.38 -39.18
CA PHE A 15 21.27 1.43 -38.71
C PHE A 15 20.04 0.89 -37.99
N CYS A 16 19.47 -0.23 -38.41
CA CYS A 16 18.38 -0.90 -37.70
C CYS A 16 18.81 -1.45 -36.33
N LEU A 17 20.05 -1.89 -36.18
CA LEU A 17 20.59 -2.35 -34.89
C LEU A 17 20.94 -1.20 -33.94
N ALA A 18 21.24 0.00 -34.46
CA ALA A 18 21.50 1.19 -33.64
C ALA A 18 20.22 1.91 -33.21
N ALA A 19 19.07 1.55 -33.78
CA ALA A 19 17.78 2.21 -33.48
C ALA A 19 17.01 1.63 -32.29
N CYS A 20 17.53 0.56 -31.66
CA CYS A 20 17.02 0.12 -30.37
C CYS A 20 17.80 0.80 -29.27
N GLU A 21 17.59 2.10 -29.07
CA GLU A 21 17.94 2.74 -27.81
C GLU A 21 16.93 2.21 -26.78
N ASN A 22 17.39 1.35 -25.88
CA ASN A 22 16.64 0.94 -24.70
C ASN A 22 16.63 2.16 -23.76
N GLU A 23 15.52 2.88 -23.74
CA GLU A 23 15.36 3.98 -22.79
C GLU A 23 15.23 3.44 -21.37
N PRO A 24 15.88 4.08 -20.40
CA PRO A 24 15.76 3.67 -19.02
C PRO A 24 14.31 3.84 -18.51
N PRO A 25 13.84 3.00 -17.59
CA PRO A 25 12.54 3.18 -16.96
C PRO A 25 12.43 4.53 -16.26
N SER A 26 11.22 4.97 -15.96
CA SER A 26 10.99 6.19 -15.19
C SER A 26 10.08 5.92 -14.00
N ILE A 27 10.39 6.57 -12.86
CA ILE A 27 9.64 6.48 -11.61
C ILE A 27 9.05 7.84 -11.30
N ARG A 28 7.72 7.89 -11.02
CA ARG A 28 7.03 9.13 -10.65
C ARG A 28 6.12 8.93 -9.46
N ASN A 29 5.86 10.02 -8.75
CA ASN A 29 4.86 10.11 -7.69
C ASN A 29 4.95 8.99 -6.64
N PRO A 30 6.10 8.77 -5.98
CA PRO A 30 6.17 7.82 -4.89
C PRO A 30 5.24 8.27 -3.77
N ILE A 31 4.39 7.36 -3.31
CA ILE A 31 3.49 7.54 -2.17
C ILE A 31 3.76 6.44 -1.16
N TYR A 32 3.60 6.75 0.11
CA TYR A 32 3.75 5.77 1.16
C TYR A 32 2.66 5.85 2.21
N ASN A 33 2.46 4.74 2.89
CA ASN A 33 1.67 4.64 4.10
C ASN A 33 2.41 3.76 5.11
N ILE A 34 2.30 4.10 6.38
CA ILE A 34 2.63 3.20 7.47
C ILE A 34 1.34 2.49 7.86
N VAL A 35 1.34 1.18 7.72
CA VAL A 35 0.14 0.36 7.86
C VAL A 35 0.32 -0.58 9.03
N SER A 36 -0.62 -0.53 9.95
CA SER A 36 -0.62 -1.42 11.11
C SER A 36 -1.83 -2.32 11.10
N TYR A 37 -1.57 -3.60 11.31
CA TYR A 37 -2.57 -4.64 11.41
C TYR A 37 -2.60 -5.17 12.84
N GLU A 38 -3.77 -5.16 13.45
CA GLU A 38 -4.00 -5.87 14.70
C GLU A 38 -4.13 -7.37 14.45
N ASP A 39 -3.71 -8.21 15.40
CA ASP A 39 -3.88 -9.66 15.31
C ASP A 39 -5.35 -10.03 15.07
N GLY A 40 -5.58 -10.88 14.07
CA GLY A 40 -6.94 -11.25 13.64
C GLY A 40 -7.65 -10.16 12.82
N SER A 41 -6.91 -9.19 12.27
CA SER A 41 -7.41 -8.22 11.30
C SER A 41 -7.69 -8.84 9.92
N TYR A 42 -7.94 -7.99 8.92
CA TYR A 42 -8.34 -8.38 7.56
C TYR A 42 -7.48 -9.47 6.90
N LEU A 43 -6.19 -9.55 7.20
CA LEU A 43 -5.29 -10.55 6.61
C LEU A 43 -5.30 -11.89 7.35
N GLY A 44 -5.98 -11.98 8.50
CA GLY A 44 -6.09 -13.22 9.28
C GLY A 44 -4.77 -13.73 9.86
N ASN A 45 -3.68 -13.00 9.67
CA ASN A 45 -2.34 -13.36 10.05
C ASN A 45 -1.91 -12.62 11.33
N LYS A 46 -0.70 -12.89 11.76
CA LYS A 46 -0.01 -12.15 12.82
C LYS A 46 -0.07 -10.65 12.52
N GLY A 47 -0.49 -9.86 13.49
CA GLY A 47 -0.48 -8.41 13.41
C GLY A 47 0.93 -7.88 13.23
N GLY A 48 1.03 -6.59 12.90
CA GLY A 48 2.33 -5.96 12.73
C GLY A 48 2.22 -4.58 12.09
N ILE A 49 3.36 -3.92 11.96
CA ILE A 49 3.50 -2.63 11.32
C ILE A 49 4.39 -2.76 10.08
N PHE A 50 3.95 -2.20 8.98
CA PHE A 50 4.61 -2.32 7.68
C PHE A 50 4.69 -0.96 7.01
N LEU A 51 5.71 -0.76 6.20
CA LEU A 51 5.76 0.33 5.25
C LEU A 51 5.13 -0.16 3.93
N SER A 52 4.15 0.58 3.43
CA SER A 52 3.54 0.38 2.13
C SER A 52 4.04 1.48 1.19
N VAL A 53 4.62 1.12 0.07
CA VAL A 53 5.16 2.08 -0.91
C VAL A 53 4.62 1.75 -2.29
N HIS A 54 4.07 2.77 -2.96
CA HIS A 54 3.56 2.66 -4.32
C HIS A 54 4.06 3.83 -5.16
N PHE A 55 4.27 3.62 -6.45
CA PHE A 55 4.78 4.60 -7.38
C PHE A 55 4.28 4.32 -8.80
N ILE A 56 4.33 5.34 -9.66
CA ILE A 56 4.07 5.17 -11.07
C ILE A 56 5.37 4.75 -11.74
N LEU A 57 5.33 3.60 -12.41
CA LEU A 57 6.44 3.04 -13.16
C LEU A 57 6.06 3.03 -14.63
N TYR A 58 6.91 3.63 -15.44
CA TYR A 58 6.77 3.63 -16.89
C TYR A 58 8.08 3.18 -17.55
N ASP A 59 7.96 2.32 -18.54
CA ASP A 59 9.03 1.81 -19.37
C ASP A 59 8.51 1.72 -20.81
N GLU A 60 9.23 2.29 -21.77
CA GLU A 60 8.83 2.25 -23.19
C GLU A 60 8.85 0.83 -23.76
N ASN A 61 9.74 -0.03 -23.23
CA ASN A 61 9.85 -1.43 -23.61
C ASN A 61 8.80 -2.30 -22.92
N GLY A 62 8.02 -1.69 -22.03
CA GLY A 62 6.96 -2.35 -21.28
C GLY A 62 7.43 -2.97 -19.97
N ARG A 63 6.44 -3.30 -19.14
CA ARG A 63 6.67 -3.86 -17.81
C ARG A 63 7.54 -5.14 -17.81
N GLU A 64 7.48 -5.90 -18.87
CA GLU A 64 8.23 -7.16 -19.03
C GLU A 64 9.76 -6.91 -19.05
N ASP A 65 10.19 -5.70 -19.38
CA ASP A 65 11.60 -5.31 -19.37
C ASP A 65 12.13 -4.95 -17.98
N ILE A 66 11.26 -4.68 -17.03
CA ILE A 66 11.65 -4.43 -15.64
C ILE A 66 12.24 -5.72 -15.04
N GLY A 67 13.44 -5.57 -14.51
CA GLY A 67 14.18 -6.61 -13.79
C GLY A 67 13.99 -6.50 -12.27
N ASP A 68 14.99 -5.97 -11.59
CA ASP A 68 15.02 -5.87 -10.13
C ASP A 68 14.50 -4.52 -9.63
N ILE A 69 13.78 -4.57 -8.51
CA ILE A 69 13.27 -3.40 -7.82
C ILE A 69 13.75 -3.44 -6.38
N SER A 70 14.32 -2.34 -5.90
CA SER A 70 14.78 -2.23 -4.52
C SER A 70 14.19 -1.00 -3.85
N LEU A 71 13.78 -1.15 -2.60
CA LEU A 71 13.50 -0.07 -1.68
C LEU A 71 14.67 0.04 -0.70
N ILE A 72 15.31 1.20 -0.65
CA ILE A 72 16.53 1.42 0.13
C ILE A 72 16.28 2.56 1.11
N ASN A 73 16.41 2.29 2.41
CA ASN A 73 16.52 3.34 3.42
C ASN A 73 17.98 3.79 3.45
N THR A 74 18.26 5.02 3.02
CA THR A 74 19.63 5.53 2.87
C THR A 74 20.25 5.94 4.19
N ASP A 75 19.45 6.26 5.20
CA ASP A 75 19.92 6.71 6.50
C ASP A 75 20.49 5.54 7.33
N TYR A 76 19.96 4.32 7.08
CA TYR A 76 20.36 3.09 7.79
C TYR A 76 21.03 2.06 6.88
N GLY A 77 21.04 2.27 5.58
CA GLY A 77 21.57 1.29 4.62
C GLY A 77 20.75 0.00 4.54
N TYR A 78 19.47 0.04 4.91
CA TYR A 78 18.60 -1.12 4.84
C TYR A 78 17.96 -1.23 3.46
N CYS A 79 17.91 -2.45 2.90
CA CYS A 79 17.44 -2.69 1.55
C CYS A 79 16.47 -3.87 1.49
N TRP A 80 15.34 -3.65 0.84
CA TRP A 80 14.39 -4.68 0.45
C TRP A 80 14.44 -4.87 -1.06
N ASN A 81 14.57 -6.11 -1.50
CA ASN A 81 14.57 -6.45 -2.92
C ASN A 81 13.27 -7.14 -3.28
N LEU A 82 12.66 -6.69 -4.35
CA LEU A 82 11.44 -7.22 -4.92
C LEU A 82 11.68 -7.66 -6.35
N LYS A 83 10.96 -8.65 -6.78
CA LYS A 83 10.84 -8.98 -8.20
C LYS A 83 9.61 -8.27 -8.77
N ASN A 84 9.61 -8.08 -10.09
CA ASN A 84 8.49 -7.49 -10.79
C ASN A 84 7.15 -8.24 -10.53
N GLU A 85 7.21 -9.55 -10.32
CA GLU A 85 6.05 -10.40 -10.00
C GLU A 85 5.48 -10.16 -8.59
N ASP A 86 6.28 -9.64 -7.65
CA ASP A 86 5.86 -9.34 -6.28
C ASP A 86 5.08 -8.02 -6.19
N LEU A 87 5.13 -7.20 -7.25
CA LEU A 87 4.48 -5.90 -7.23
C LEU A 87 2.96 -6.00 -7.28
N GLU A 88 2.34 -5.34 -6.34
CA GLU A 88 0.92 -5.05 -6.36
C GLU A 88 0.61 -3.98 -7.41
N ILE A 89 -0.53 -4.12 -8.08
CA ILE A 89 -1.02 -3.13 -9.05
C ILE A 89 -2.29 -2.51 -8.49
N THR A 90 -2.24 -1.19 -8.31
CA THR A 90 -3.37 -0.42 -7.81
C THR A 90 -3.73 0.69 -8.80
N LYS A 91 -5.01 0.80 -9.16
CA LYS A 91 -5.49 1.89 -9.98
C LYS A 91 -6.07 2.99 -9.10
N TRP A 92 -5.54 4.21 -9.23
CA TRP A 92 -6.02 5.38 -8.51
C TRP A 92 -6.33 6.52 -9.49
N GLY A 93 -7.62 6.81 -9.68
CA GLY A 93 -8.05 7.67 -10.78
C GLY A 93 -7.73 7.04 -12.14
N ASP A 94 -7.06 7.77 -12.98
CA ASP A 94 -6.61 7.31 -14.30
C ASP A 94 -5.19 6.75 -14.30
N GLU A 95 -4.49 6.81 -13.15
CA GLU A 95 -3.11 6.37 -13.00
C GLU A 95 -3.01 4.95 -12.45
N VAL A 96 -1.97 4.23 -12.87
CA VAL A 96 -1.63 2.89 -12.39
C VAL A 96 -0.38 2.99 -11.53
N TYR A 97 -0.53 2.57 -10.27
CA TYR A 97 0.53 2.50 -9.29
C TYR A 97 1.01 1.06 -9.13
N TYR A 98 2.31 0.91 -9.05
CA TYR A 98 3.01 -0.33 -8.73
C TYR A 98 3.64 -0.19 -7.36
N GLY A 99 3.66 -1.24 -6.57
CA GLY A 99 4.26 -1.16 -5.24
C GLY A 99 4.13 -2.43 -4.44
N TYR A 100 4.40 -2.31 -3.16
CA TYR A 100 4.30 -3.40 -2.21
C TYR A 100 3.84 -2.89 -0.85
N SER A 101 2.93 -3.61 -0.21
CA SER A 101 2.27 -3.13 1.02
C SER A 101 2.88 -3.65 2.31
N PHE A 102 3.89 -4.52 2.25
CA PHE A 102 4.36 -5.27 3.41
C PHE A 102 5.88 -5.22 3.57
N PHE A 103 6.50 -4.04 3.38
CA PHE A 103 7.93 -3.89 3.73
C PHE A 103 8.10 -3.99 5.24
N GLU A 104 8.69 -5.09 5.67
CA GLU A 104 8.86 -5.45 7.07
C GLU A 104 10.23 -5.02 7.58
N TYR A 105 10.27 -4.46 8.77
CA TYR A 105 11.49 -4.19 9.53
C TYR A 105 11.30 -4.68 10.97
N ASP A 106 12.36 -5.27 11.56
CA ASP A 106 12.35 -5.72 12.95
C ASP A 106 11.17 -6.65 13.29
N ASN A 107 10.95 -7.68 12.48
CA ASN A 107 9.82 -8.62 12.61
C ASN A 107 8.45 -7.96 12.64
N ALA A 108 8.26 -6.88 11.88
CA ALA A 108 7.07 -6.06 11.82
C ALA A 108 6.67 -5.39 13.16
N GLU A 109 7.65 -5.15 14.04
CA GLU A 109 7.42 -4.41 15.30
C GLU A 109 7.64 -2.90 15.14
N SER A 110 8.25 -2.48 14.04
CA SER A 110 8.59 -1.08 13.78
C SER A 110 8.76 -0.76 12.30
N VAL A 111 8.83 0.52 11.98
CA VAL A 111 9.14 1.05 10.65
C VAL A 111 10.30 2.04 10.77
N LEU A 112 11.27 1.95 9.86
CA LEU A 112 12.31 2.95 9.72
C LEU A 112 11.71 4.23 9.12
N LEU A 113 12.02 5.37 9.72
CA LEU A 113 11.74 6.68 9.16
C LEU A 113 13.00 7.22 8.48
N GLY A 114 12.87 8.26 7.65
CA GLY A 114 13.99 8.92 7.01
C GLY A 114 13.95 8.85 5.49
N ASN A 115 15.10 8.99 4.87
CA ASN A 115 15.24 9.08 3.42
C ASN A 115 15.23 7.69 2.77
N TYR A 116 14.45 7.59 1.70
CA TYR A 116 14.31 6.37 0.93
C TYR A 116 14.58 6.61 -0.54
N ILE A 117 15.07 5.57 -1.21
CA ILE A 117 15.22 5.49 -2.67
C ILE A 117 14.48 4.25 -3.16
N ILE A 118 13.62 4.45 -4.16
CA ILE A 118 13.14 3.38 -5.02
C ILE A 118 14.13 3.27 -6.15
N ARG A 119 14.75 2.12 -6.31
CA ARG A 119 15.65 1.79 -7.41
C ARG A 119 15.00 0.76 -8.30
N VAL A 120 14.95 1.03 -9.59
CA VAL A 120 14.48 0.10 -10.61
C VAL A 120 15.62 -0.15 -11.58
N CYS A 121 15.85 -1.42 -11.88
CA CYS A 121 16.80 -1.87 -12.89
C CYS A 121 16.03 -2.61 -13.98
N ASP A 122 16.22 -2.26 -15.26
CA ASP A 122 15.68 -3.02 -16.36
C ASP A 122 16.54 -4.26 -16.68
N LYS A 123 16.08 -5.10 -17.60
CA LYS A 123 16.80 -6.33 -17.99
C LYS A 123 18.10 -6.07 -18.74
N VAL A 124 18.29 -4.89 -19.31
CA VAL A 124 19.52 -4.52 -20.01
C VAL A 124 20.52 -3.78 -19.11
N GLY A 125 20.13 -3.49 -17.86
CA GLY A 125 21.01 -2.93 -16.85
C GLY A 125 20.92 -1.41 -16.70
N ASN A 126 19.93 -0.73 -17.29
CA ASN A 126 19.65 0.66 -16.97
C ASN A 126 19.07 0.77 -15.58
N ILE A 127 19.54 1.75 -14.81
CA ILE A 127 19.13 1.97 -13.42
C ILE A 127 18.52 3.37 -13.31
N VAL A 128 17.39 3.44 -12.62
CA VAL A 128 16.76 4.70 -12.23
C VAL A 128 16.47 4.71 -10.74
N ASP A 129 16.71 5.84 -10.11
CA ASP A 129 16.47 6.09 -8.68
C ASP A 129 15.44 7.20 -8.51
N SER A 130 14.51 7.02 -7.55
CA SER A 130 13.58 8.06 -7.14
C SER A 130 13.55 8.15 -5.61
N GLY A 131 13.89 9.32 -5.08
CA GLY A 131 13.98 9.56 -3.64
C GLY A 131 12.66 10.09 -3.06
N PHE A 132 12.37 9.72 -1.80
CA PHE A 132 11.28 10.28 -1.01
C PHE A 132 11.59 10.20 0.49
N LEU A 133 10.85 10.98 1.30
CA LEU A 133 11.01 11.02 2.75
C LEU A 133 9.82 10.31 3.41
N VAL A 134 10.13 9.36 4.31
CA VAL A 134 9.13 8.74 5.19
C VAL A 134 9.21 9.39 6.57
N GLU A 135 8.14 10.05 6.95
CA GLU A 135 8.04 10.77 8.21
C GLU A 135 6.66 10.60 8.86
N VAL A 136 6.58 10.78 10.16
CA VAL A 136 5.35 10.84 10.93
C VAL A 136 5.31 12.21 11.62
N GLU A 137 4.20 12.91 11.48
CA GLU A 137 4.03 14.24 12.04
C GLU A 137 4.30 14.25 13.56
N ASN A 138 5.07 15.22 14.02
CA ASN A 138 5.45 15.39 15.44
C ASN A 138 6.25 14.20 16.03
N TYR A 139 6.84 13.34 15.19
CA TYR A 139 7.64 12.22 15.63
C TYR A 139 9.10 12.39 15.17
N SER A 140 10.00 12.58 16.11
CA SER A 140 11.41 12.92 15.84
C SER A 140 12.38 11.74 15.90
N LYS A 141 11.91 10.54 16.23
CA LYS A 141 12.77 9.36 16.30
C LYS A 141 12.85 8.70 14.93
N SER A 142 13.98 8.09 14.66
CA SER A 142 14.26 7.42 13.40
C SER A 142 13.54 6.09 13.21
N ILE A 143 13.07 5.49 14.29
CA ILE A 143 12.33 4.22 14.28
C ILE A 143 10.96 4.48 14.88
N TYR A 144 9.93 4.31 14.06
CA TYR A 144 8.55 4.42 14.50
C TYR A 144 8.10 3.10 15.11
N LYS A 145 7.81 3.14 16.40
CA LYS A 145 7.13 2.06 17.13
C LYS A 145 5.70 2.48 17.38
N PHE A 146 4.83 1.55 17.23
CA PHE A 146 3.42 1.77 17.14
C PHE A 146 2.72 1.52 18.47
N ASP A 147 1.80 2.42 18.83
CA ASP A 147 0.79 2.19 19.84
C ASP A 147 -0.58 2.11 19.16
N PHE A 148 -1.21 0.94 19.22
CA PHE A 148 -2.58 0.79 18.70
C PHE A 148 -3.52 1.77 19.40
N PRO A 149 -4.49 2.35 18.66
CA PRO A 149 -5.50 3.17 19.30
C PRO A 149 -6.28 2.32 20.31
N GLU A 150 -6.46 2.86 21.51
CA GLU A 150 -7.39 2.26 22.44
C GLU A 150 -8.81 2.44 21.87
N TYR A 151 -9.52 1.35 21.73
CA TYR A 151 -10.92 1.38 21.32
C TYR A 151 -11.74 0.43 22.19
N GLU A 152 -13.02 0.72 22.29
CA GLU A 152 -13.98 -0.12 23.01
C GLU A 152 -15.16 -0.40 22.08
N ILE A 153 -15.59 -1.66 22.06
CA ILE A 153 -16.81 -2.05 21.37
C ILE A 153 -17.84 -2.41 22.41
N SER A 154 -18.91 -1.64 22.44
CA SER A 154 -20.07 -1.91 23.26
C SER A 154 -21.28 -2.25 22.40
N VAL A 155 -22.17 -3.07 22.95
CA VAL A 155 -23.46 -3.37 22.33
C VAL A 155 -24.52 -2.72 23.19
N LYS A 156 -25.25 -1.76 22.62
CA LYS A 156 -26.39 -1.10 23.27
C LYS A 156 -27.60 -1.19 22.34
N ASP A 157 -28.73 -1.63 22.87
CA ASP A 157 -30.01 -1.66 22.15
C ASP A 157 -29.93 -2.25 20.74
N ASN A 158 -29.25 -3.38 20.59
CA ASN A 158 -28.97 -4.04 19.30
C ASN A 158 -28.16 -3.17 18.32
N ARG A 159 -27.34 -2.26 18.82
CA ARG A 159 -26.38 -1.46 18.05
C ARG A 159 -24.99 -1.74 18.57
N LYS A 160 -24.06 -1.91 17.64
CA LYS A 160 -22.63 -1.90 17.99
C LYS A 160 -22.12 -0.48 17.93
N GLU A 161 -21.57 -0.04 19.04
CA GLU A 161 -20.94 1.26 19.19
C GLU A 161 -19.43 1.03 19.34
N ILE A 162 -18.64 1.73 18.53
CA ILE A 162 -17.19 1.72 18.63
C ILE A 162 -16.78 3.10 19.08
N GLU A 163 -16.12 3.16 20.21
CA GLU A 163 -15.50 4.37 20.73
C GLU A 163 -13.99 4.23 20.55
N ILE A 164 -13.39 5.13 19.78
CA ILE A 164 -11.94 5.21 19.60
C ILE A 164 -11.41 6.22 20.58
N LYS A 165 -10.58 5.75 21.52
CA LYS A 165 -9.99 6.57 22.57
C LYS A 165 -8.56 6.97 22.19
N LYS A 166 -8.12 8.11 22.69
CA LYS A 166 -6.73 8.61 22.60
C LYS A 166 -6.18 8.85 21.18
N MET A 167 -7.00 8.82 20.16
CA MET A 167 -6.54 9.08 18.80
C MET A 167 -7.46 10.06 18.10
N LYS A 168 -6.85 11.05 17.44
CA LYS A 168 -7.55 11.78 16.37
C LYS A 168 -7.43 10.96 15.10
N TYR A 169 -8.52 10.69 14.44
CA TYR A 169 -8.53 10.03 13.15
C TYR A 169 -9.19 10.93 12.10
N LEU A 170 -8.65 10.86 10.89
CA LEU A 170 -9.17 11.59 9.75
C LEU A 170 -10.46 10.97 9.24
N SER A 171 -10.49 9.66 9.15
CA SER A 171 -11.67 8.91 8.74
C SER A 171 -11.59 7.46 9.20
N CYS A 172 -12.76 6.87 9.45
CA CYS A 172 -12.91 5.45 9.67
C CYS A 172 -13.76 4.85 8.55
N GLU A 173 -13.25 3.81 7.93
CA GLU A 173 -13.96 3.05 6.91
C GLU A 173 -14.37 1.70 7.48
N VAL A 174 -15.67 1.40 7.42
CA VAL A 174 -16.21 0.12 7.82
C VAL A 174 -16.52 -0.69 6.58
N LYS A 175 -15.92 -1.88 6.46
CA LYS A 175 -16.20 -2.81 5.37
C LYS A 175 -17.16 -3.89 5.84
N PHE A 176 -18.19 -4.12 5.04
CA PHE A 176 -19.14 -5.20 5.20
C PHE A 176 -18.93 -6.24 4.10
N PRO A 177 -19.25 -7.52 4.34
CA PRO A 177 -19.21 -8.55 3.31
C PRO A 177 -20.09 -8.19 2.12
N ARG A 178 -19.63 -8.52 0.91
CA ARG A 178 -20.30 -8.16 -0.36
C ARG A 178 -21.72 -8.72 -0.52
N ASN A 179 -22.11 -9.71 0.27
CA ASN A 179 -23.36 -10.45 0.11
C ASN A 179 -24.55 -9.82 0.84
N LEU A 180 -24.38 -8.70 1.51
CA LEU A 180 -25.47 -8.03 2.22
C LEU A 180 -26.23 -7.09 1.27
N ALA A 181 -27.34 -7.59 0.73
CA ALA A 181 -28.22 -6.87 -0.18
C ALA A 181 -28.79 -5.55 0.40
N TYR A 182 -28.72 -5.34 1.70
CA TYR A 182 -29.21 -4.14 2.40
C TYR A 182 -28.25 -2.96 2.39
N PHE A 183 -26.96 -3.18 2.16
CA PHE A 183 -25.99 -2.11 2.07
C PHE A 183 -25.67 -1.86 0.59
N LYS A 184 -26.31 -0.87 -0.01
CA LYS A 184 -26.01 -0.41 -1.38
C LYS A 184 -24.51 -0.08 -1.57
N ASN A 185 -23.79 0.21 -0.46
CA ASN A 185 -22.36 0.40 -0.43
C ASN A 185 -21.78 -0.55 0.60
N SER A 186 -20.89 -1.45 0.19
CA SER A 186 -20.14 -2.35 1.07
C SER A 186 -19.15 -1.61 2.00
N ARG A 187 -19.16 -0.28 1.98
CA ARG A 187 -18.29 0.60 2.75
C ARG A 187 -19.09 1.77 3.30
N LYS A 188 -18.87 2.10 4.55
CA LYS A 188 -19.37 3.31 5.18
C LYS A 188 -18.19 4.10 5.73
N LYS A 189 -18.09 5.37 5.37
CA LYS A 189 -17.05 6.30 5.82
C LYS A 189 -17.63 7.20 6.92
N PHE A 190 -16.87 7.36 8.00
CA PHE A 190 -17.16 8.26 9.12
C PHE A 190 -15.99 9.25 9.21
N GLU A 191 -16.30 10.51 9.37
CA GLU A 191 -15.31 11.57 9.46
C GLU A 191 -15.56 12.39 10.72
N ASN A 192 -14.51 12.61 11.50
CA ASN A 192 -14.55 13.47 12.70
C ASN A 192 -15.63 13.10 13.74
N GLU A 193 -16.01 11.83 13.82
CA GLU A 193 -16.97 11.34 14.82
C GLU A 193 -16.20 10.74 16.01
N GLU A 194 -16.56 11.12 17.23
CA GLU A 194 -15.99 10.53 18.45
C GLU A 194 -16.45 9.08 18.65
N ARG A 195 -17.61 8.76 18.09
CA ARG A 195 -18.22 7.44 18.18
C ARG A 195 -18.76 6.98 16.84
N ILE A 196 -18.52 5.71 16.52
CA ILE A 196 -19.07 5.07 15.35
C ILE A 196 -20.18 4.13 15.79
N ILE A 197 -21.41 4.44 15.37
CA ILE A 197 -22.58 3.62 15.69
C ILE A 197 -22.96 2.81 14.46
N LEU A 198 -22.90 1.49 14.60
CA LEU A 198 -23.36 0.55 13.59
C LEU A 198 -24.69 -0.06 14.02
N SER A 199 -25.71 0.06 13.19
CA SER A 199 -26.97 -0.65 13.42
C SER A 199 -26.85 -2.09 12.94
N ASP A 200 -27.14 -3.04 13.82
CA ASP A 200 -27.18 -4.47 13.48
C ASP A 200 -28.42 -4.87 12.66
N LYS A 201 -29.34 -3.93 12.37
CA LYS A 201 -30.49 -4.21 11.52
C LYS A 201 -30.04 -4.66 10.12
N GLY A 202 -30.32 -5.91 9.81
CA GLY A 202 -30.01 -6.52 8.51
C GLY A 202 -28.61 -7.14 8.42
N LEU A 203 -27.83 -7.17 9.50
CA LEU A 203 -26.60 -7.96 9.55
C LEU A 203 -26.96 -9.39 9.97
N GLU A 204 -26.58 -10.34 9.12
CA GLU A 204 -26.73 -11.74 9.47
C GLU A 204 -25.78 -12.15 10.60
N PRO A 205 -26.18 -13.14 11.42
CA PRO A 205 -25.29 -13.74 12.40
C PRO A 205 -23.97 -14.18 11.77
N ASN A 206 -22.89 -14.06 12.53
CA ASN A 206 -21.53 -14.36 12.07
C ASN A 206 -20.97 -13.50 10.93
N THR A 207 -21.64 -12.42 10.55
CA THR A 207 -21.09 -11.43 9.62
C THR A 207 -19.78 -10.87 10.15
N LEU A 208 -18.75 -10.91 9.33
CA LEU A 208 -17.43 -10.37 9.66
C LEU A 208 -17.36 -8.90 9.24
N ILE A 209 -17.07 -8.01 10.16
CA ILE A 209 -16.92 -6.58 9.95
C ILE A 209 -15.45 -6.21 10.12
N SER A 210 -14.88 -5.51 9.14
CA SER A 210 -13.51 -5.02 9.16
C SER A 210 -13.49 -3.50 9.29
N PHE A 211 -12.56 -2.98 10.07
CA PHE A 211 -12.35 -1.55 10.26
C PHE A 211 -11.00 -1.12 9.74
N ARG A 212 -11.00 -0.03 8.97
CA ARG A 212 -9.82 0.68 8.57
C ARG A 212 -9.91 2.11 9.11
N ILE A 213 -8.92 2.54 9.85
CA ILE A 213 -8.81 3.89 10.37
C ILE A 213 -7.65 4.58 9.66
N ASN A 214 -7.91 5.75 9.08
CA ASN A 214 -6.87 6.63 8.58
C ASN A 214 -6.62 7.68 9.67
N ALA A 215 -5.45 7.64 10.27
CA ALA A 215 -5.00 8.63 11.22
C ALA A 215 -4.08 9.63 10.53
N GLU A 216 -3.93 10.77 11.13
CA GLU A 216 -3.19 11.94 10.65
C GLU A 216 -3.80 12.68 9.45
N PRO A 217 -3.49 14.00 9.34
CA PRO A 217 -4.11 14.88 8.36
C PRO A 217 -3.88 14.46 6.91
N ASP A 218 -2.77 13.81 6.61
CA ASP A 218 -2.39 13.39 5.25
C ASP A 218 -2.71 11.92 4.95
N GLY A 219 -3.27 11.18 5.93
CA GLY A 219 -3.65 9.77 5.75
C GLY A 219 -2.47 8.81 5.63
N LYS A 220 -1.27 9.22 6.03
CA LYS A 220 -0.07 8.38 5.97
C LYS A 220 -0.09 7.22 6.96
N LEU A 221 -0.78 7.36 8.10
CA LEU A 221 -0.97 6.28 9.07
C LEU A 221 -2.31 5.59 8.86
N ILE A 222 -2.27 4.28 8.66
CA ILE A 222 -3.45 3.45 8.44
C ILE A 222 -3.48 2.30 9.43
N TYR A 223 -4.61 2.11 10.10
CA TYR A 223 -4.83 1.05 11.07
C TYR A 223 -5.92 0.10 10.61
N PHE A 224 -5.64 -1.19 10.66
CA PHE A 224 -6.64 -2.24 10.49
C PHE A 224 -6.89 -2.90 11.83
N LEU A 225 -8.07 -2.63 12.40
CA LEU A 225 -8.47 -3.24 13.65
C LEU A 225 -8.85 -4.70 13.45
N LYS A 226 -8.86 -5.44 14.55
CA LYS A 226 -9.35 -6.81 14.60
C LYS A 226 -10.75 -6.92 13.99
N ASN A 227 -10.96 -7.97 13.22
CA ASN A 227 -12.27 -8.24 12.64
C ASN A 227 -13.28 -8.62 13.73
N PHE A 228 -14.48 -8.11 13.62
CA PHE A 228 -15.58 -8.40 14.55
C PHE A 228 -16.64 -9.27 13.89
N ARG A 229 -17.08 -10.27 14.63
CA ARG A 229 -18.24 -11.08 14.22
C ARG A 229 -19.49 -10.55 14.89
N VAL A 230 -20.56 -10.45 14.13
CA VAL A 230 -21.90 -10.20 14.68
C VAL A 230 -22.30 -11.47 15.46
N GLN A 231 -22.44 -11.33 16.77
CA GLN A 231 -22.92 -12.45 17.60
C GLN A 231 -24.44 -12.39 17.66
N ASN A 232 -25.09 -13.55 17.57
CA ASN A 232 -26.50 -13.66 17.96
C ASN A 232 -26.59 -13.41 19.45
N GLU A 233 -27.49 -12.54 19.90
CA GLU A 233 -27.94 -12.60 21.25
C GLU A 233 -28.61 -13.96 21.44
N ILE A 234 -28.03 -14.80 22.30
CA ILE A 234 -28.72 -15.99 22.83
C ILE A 234 -29.81 -15.39 23.71
N LYS A 235 -31.06 -15.46 23.22
CA LYS A 235 -32.23 -15.15 23.98
C LYS A 235 -32.44 -16.22 25.04
#